data_402b62438e4ca25e6b8cebeaa99eb3fb
#
_entry.id   402b62438e4ca25e6b8cebeaa99eb3fb
#
_cell.length_a   1.000
_cell.length_b   1.000
_cell.length_c   1.000
_cell.angle_alpha   90.00
_cell.angle_beta   90.00
_cell.angle_gamma   90.00
#
_symmetry.space_group_name_H-M   'P 1'
#
loop_
_entity.id
_entity.type
_entity.pdbx_description
1 polymer ?
#
loop_
_entity_poly.entity_id
_entity_poly.type
_entity_poly.pdbx_seq_one_letter_code
_entity_poly.pdbx_strand_id
1 'polypeptide(L)'
;MIIKPNIREFFARLIIPIIAWLAGIILLETFLKTYASVMLSIEGLLTLIILVYVCGTYISIYSTKWAIDKEVISRTHGILAKRKDYIELYRVVDYAETQTFTQLLFSVKTVIIMSTDKSDSEMAIWGIPKKNDVIAQIRNKVEQCKKEKRIYEITNR
;
A
#
# COMPACT_ATOMS: atom_id res chain seq x y z
N MET A 1 10.00 -13.15 9.12
CA MET A 1 9.98 -12.74 7.70
C MET A 1 9.67 -11.26 7.63
N ILE A 2 10.44 -10.49 6.85
CA ILE A 2 10.18 -9.04 6.70
C ILE A 2 9.78 -8.79 5.25
N ILE A 3 8.67 -8.06 5.05
CA ILE A 3 8.17 -7.65 3.74
C ILE A 3 8.29 -6.13 3.67
N LYS A 4 8.89 -5.65 2.59
CA LYS A 4 8.95 -4.23 2.24
C LYS A 4 8.27 -4.02 0.89
N PRO A 5 7.61 -2.90 0.68
CA PRO A 5 7.01 -2.60 -0.62
C PRO A 5 8.09 -2.45 -1.70
N ASN A 6 7.76 -2.91 -2.91
CA ASN A 6 8.63 -2.71 -4.06
C ASN A 6 8.55 -1.27 -4.56
N ILE A 7 9.64 -0.73 -5.10
CA ILE A 7 9.69 0.61 -5.69
C ILE A 7 8.66 0.81 -6.82
N ARG A 8 8.25 -0.26 -7.48
CA ARG A 8 7.22 -0.22 -8.54
C ARG A 8 5.86 0.28 -8.04
N GLU A 9 5.56 0.07 -6.75
CA GLU A 9 4.35 0.61 -6.11
C GLU A 9 4.37 2.14 -6.08
N PHE A 10 5.55 2.74 -5.91
CA PHE A 10 5.72 4.19 -6.00
C PHE A 10 5.30 4.71 -7.38
N PHE A 11 5.81 4.11 -8.45
CA PHE A 11 5.42 4.49 -9.81
C PHE A 11 3.94 4.24 -10.09
N ALA A 12 3.38 3.13 -9.58
CA ALA A 12 1.97 2.82 -9.72
C ALA A 12 1.06 3.89 -9.08
N ARG A 13 1.48 4.50 -7.98
CA ARG A 13 0.74 5.58 -7.31
C ARG A 13 0.93 6.94 -7.97
N LEU A 14 2.06 7.16 -8.64
CA LEU A 14 2.38 8.47 -9.21
C LEU A 14 1.82 8.68 -10.62
N ILE A 15 1.58 7.63 -11.40
CA ILE A 15 1.25 7.77 -12.82
C ILE A 15 0.00 8.63 -13.05
N ILE A 16 -1.08 8.41 -12.28
CA ILE A 16 -2.32 9.16 -12.40
C ILE A 16 -2.16 10.64 -11.99
N PRO A 17 -1.60 10.95 -10.81
CA PRO A 17 -1.37 12.34 -10.41
C PRO A 17 -0.46 13.12 -11.37
N ILE A 18 0.58 12.47 -11.93
CA ILE A 18 1.47 13.11 -12.90
C ILE A 18 0.73 13.41 -14.22
N ILE A 19 -0.07 12.48 -14.72
CA ILE A 19 -0.87 12.69 -15.92
C ILE A 19 -1.87 13.83 -15.68
N ALA A 20 -2.55 13.85 -14.54
CA ALA A 20 -3.49 14.91 -14.18
C ALA A 20 -2.81 16.29 -14.08
N TRP A 21 -1.60 16.34 -13.52
CA TRP A 21 -0.80 17.57 -13.45
C TRP A 21 -0.40 18.08 -14.84
N LEU A 22 0.11 17.18 -15.71
CA LEU A 22 0.45 17.54 -17.09
C LEU A 22 -0.77 18.03 -17.87
N ALA A 23 -1.90 17.36 -17.76
CA ALA A 23 -3.15 17.78 -18.40
C ALA A 23 -3.60 19.15 -17.88
N GLY A 24 -3.47 19.41 -16.58
CA GLY A 24 -3.77 20.69 -15.95
C GLY A 24 -2.93 21.84 -16.52
N ILE A 25 -1.62 21.63 -16.68
CA ILE A 25 -0.71 22.63 -17.28
C ILE A 25 -1.13 22.93 -18.73
N ILE A 26 -1.35 21.88 -19.55
CA ILE A 26 -1.75 22.05 -20.95
C ILE A 26 -3.07 22.84 -21.07
N LEU A 27 -4.05 22.55 -20.20
CA LEU A 27 -5.32 23.29 -20.15
C LEU A 27 -5.10 24.76 -19.77
N LEU A 28 -4.27 25.04 -18.76
CA LEU A 28 -3.94 26.41 -18.36
C LEU A 28 -3.31 27.20 -19.50
N GLU A 29 -2.33 26.63 -20.20
CA GLU A 29 -1.67 27.26 -21.34
C GLU A 29 -2.65 27.57 -22.48
N THR A 30 -3.63 26.70 -22.72
CA THR A 30 -4.61 26.91 -23.80
C THR A 30 -5.63 28.01 -23.47
N PHE A 31 -6.12 28.06 -22.21
CA PHE A 31 -7.23 28.94 -21.82
C PHE A 31 -6.79 30.29 -21.23
N LEU A 32 -5.62 30.39 -20.62
CA LEU A 32 -5.19 31.56 -19.85
C LEU A 32 -4.02 32.34 -20.49
N LYS A 33 -3.75 32.17 -21.77
CA LYS A 33 -2.64 32.86 -22.49
C LYS A 33 -2.64 34.39 -22.30
N THR A 34 -3.82 34.99 -22.15
CA THR A 34 -3.98 36.44 -22.00
C THR A 34 -3.51 36.97 -20.63
N TYR A 35 -3.43 36.10 -19.62
CA TYR A 35 -3.10 36.46 -18.22
C TYR A 35 -1.82 35.78 -17.76
N ALA A 36 -0.70 36.04 -18.43
CA ALA A 36 0.57 35.32 -18.22
C ALA A 36 1.09 35.33 -16.77
N SER A 37 0.92 36.40 -16.02
CA SER A 37 1.38 36.51 -14.63
C SER A 37 0.55 35.60 -13.69
N VAL A 38 -0.77 35.57 -13.89
CA VAL A 38 -1.67 34.71 -13.10
C VAL A 38 -1.43 33.25 -13.44
N MET A 39 -1.24 32.94 -14.72
CA MET A 39 -0.93 31.59 -15.21
C MET A 39 0.34 31.05 -14.53
N LEU A 40 1.42 31.80 -14.55
CA LEU A 40 2.70 31.40 -13.93
C LEU A 40 2.57 31.12 -12.42
N SER A 41 1.75 31.91 -11.72
CA SER A 41 1.50 31.70 -10.29
C SER A 41 0.72 30.43 -10.02
N ILE A 42 -0.29 30.10 -10.85
CA ILE A 42 -1.09 28.87 -10.73
C ILE A 42 -0.24 27.64 -11.06
N GLU A 43 0.56 27.67 -12.11
CA GLU A 43 1.47 26.58 -12.48
C GLU A 43 2.51 26.31 -11.39
N GLY A 44 3.08 27.37 -10.80
CA GLY A 44 3.99 27.27 -9.68
C GLY A 44 3.34 26.57 -8.48
N LEU A 45 2.11 26.95 -8.15
CA LEU A 45 1.35 26.32 -7.06
C LEU A 45 1.04 24.84 -7.35
N LEU A 46 0.58 24.51 -8.56
CA LEU A 46 0.31 23.12 -8.96
C LEU A 46 1.57 22.26 -8.93
N THR A 47 2.70 22.81 -9.38
CA THR A 47 4.00 22.13 -9.35
C THR A 47 4.47 21.90 -7.92
N LEU A 48 4.26 22.85 -7.01
CA LEU A 48 4.58 22.66 -5.60
C LEU A 48 3.73 21.58 -4.97
N ILE A 49 2.43 21.54 -5.26
CA ILE A 49 1.51 20.52 -4.74
C ILE A 49 1.94 19.11 -5.20
N ILE A 50 2.24 18.92 -6.48
CA ILE A 50 2.67 17.61 -6.98
C ILE A 50 4.01 17.19 -6.37
N LEU A 51 4.94 18.11 -6.18
CA LEU A 51 6.23 17.83 -5.55
C LEU A 51 6.07 17.36 -4.10
N VAL A 52 5.25 18.04 -3.32
CA VAL A 52 4.93 17.63 -1.94
C VAL A 52 4.28 16.26 -1.92
N TYR A 53 3.34 15.98 -2.85
CA TYR A 53 2.70 14.68 -2.99
C TYR A 53 3.70 13.56 -3.33
N VAL A 54 4.62 13.79 -4.27
CA VAL A 54 5.67 12.84 -4.66
C VAL A 54 6.59 12.54 -3.48
N CYS A 55 7.07 13.56 -2.78
CA CYS A 55 7.91 13.39 -1.59
C CYS A 55 7.18 12.63 -0.48
N GLY A 56 5.94 12.99 -0.18
CA GLY A 56 5.12 12.32 0.83
C GLY A 56 4.87 10.85 0.50
N THR A 57 4.56 10.54 -0.76
CA THR A 57 4.36 9.17 -1.24
C THR A 57 5.65 8.35 -1.12
N TYR A 58 6.78 8.92 -1.53
CA TYR A 58 8.09 8.27 -1.40
C TYR A 58 8.39 7.91 0.05
N ILE A 59 8.31 8.88 0.95
CA ILE A 59 8.61 8.68 2.38
C ILE A 59 7.64 7.65 2.99
N SER A 60 6.35 7.74 2.66
CA SER A 60 5.32 6.80 3.15
C SER A 60 5.64 5.35 2.75
N ILE A 61 6.07 5.12 1.50
CA ILE A 61 6.44 3.78 1.01
C ILE A 61 7.69 3.28 1.72
N TYR A 62 8.72 4.10 1.85
CA TYR A 62 9.97 3.69 2.50
C TYR A 62 9.84 3.49 4.01
N SER A 63 8.93 4.21 4.67
CA SER A 63 8.70 4.07 6.12
C SER A 63 7.83 2.88 6.48
N THR A 64 7.11 2.29 5.52
CA THR A 64 6.20 1.17 5.76
C THR A 64 6.91 -0.17 5.61
N LYS A 65 6.73 -1.05 6.60
CA LYS A 65 7.23 -2.43 6.56
C LYS A 65 6.30 -3.36 7.33
N TRP A 66 6.22 -4.59 6.89
CA TRP A 66 5.52 -5.66 7.58
C TRP A 66 6.52 -6.69 8.09
N ALA A 67 6.33 -7.13 9.33
CA ALA A 67 7.11 -8.19 9.92
C ALA A 67 6.16 -9.32 10.35
N ILE A 68 6.47 -10.55 9.93
CA ILE A 68 5.70 -11.74 10.25
C ILE A 68 6.59 -12.61 11.12
N ASP A 69 6.28 -12.62 12.41
CA ASP A 69 6.92 -13.44 13.42
C ASP A 69 6.23 -14.80 13.58
N LYS A 70 6.51 -15.52 14.66
CA LYS A 70 5.91 -16.84 14.92
C LYS A 70 4.43 -16.75 15.28
N GLU A 71 4.00 -15.66 15.95
CA GLU A 71 2.65 -15.53 16.49
C GLU A 71 1.88 -14.33 15.95
N VAL A 72 2.57 -13.31 15.42
CA VAL A 72 1.96 -12.04 15.02
C VAL A 72 2.47 -11.54 13.68
N ILE A 73 1.56 -10.89 12.95
CA ILE A 73 1.89 -10.02 11.83
C ILE A 73 1.85 -8.59 12.34
N SER A 74 2.91 -7.83 12.11
CA SER A 74 2.96 -6.42 12.47
C SER A 74 3.22 -5.54 11.26
N ARG A 75 2.50 -4.40 11.16
CA ARG A 75 2.73 -3.34 10.21
C ARG A 75 3.30 -2.13 10.93
N THR A 76 4.49 -1.70 10.56
CA THR A 76 5.06 -0.44 11.04
C THR A 76 4.95 0.59 9.92
N HIS A 77 4.36 1.75 10.22
CA HIS A 77 4.18 2.83 9.26
C HIS A 77 4.22 4.20 9.97
N GLY A 78 4.27 5.27 9.19
CA GLY A 78 4.26 6.65 9.65
C GLY A 78 5.54 7.40 9.31
N ILE A 79 5.41 8.71 9.09
CA ILE A 79 6.50 9.61 8.67
C ILE A 79 7.07 10.33 9.88
N LEU A 80 6.29 11.17 10.53
CA LEU A 80 6.69 11.96 11.72
C LEU A 80 6.49 11.18 13.02
N ALA A 81 5.39 10.44 13.11
CA ALA A 81 5.09 9.52 14.22
C ALA A 81 5.02 8.09 13.68
N LYS A 82 5.68 7.16 14.34
CA LYS A 82 5.62 5.74 13.97
C LYS A 82 4.48 5.07 14.71
N ARG A 83 3.63 4.37 13.95
CA ARG A 83 2.59 3.50 14.46
C ARG A 83 2.91 2.05 14.11
N LYS A 84 2.57 1.14 14.98
CA LYS A 84 2.72 -0.29 14.77
C LYS A 84 1.40 -0.99 15.09
N ASP A 85 0.80 -1.57 14.06
CA ASP A 85 -0.43 -2.35 14.17
C ASP A 85 -0.06 -3.84 14.19
N TYR A 86 -0.87 -4.65 14.87
CA TYR A 86 -0.63 -6.08 15.05
C TYR A 86 -1.88 -6.89 14.76
N ILE A 87 -1.69 -8.04 14.11
CA ILE A 87 -2.71 -9.09 13.98
C ILE A 87 -2.08 -10.39 14.47
N GLU A 88 -2.76 -11.10 15.35
CA GLU A 88 -2.35 -12.43 15.81
C GLU A 88 -2.60 -13.47 14.71
N LEU A 89 -1.59 -14.27 14.36
CA LEU A 89 -1.67 -15.24 13.26
C LEU A 89 -2.81 -16.24 13.42
N TYR A 90 -3.11 -16.68 14.64
CA TYR A 90 -4.19 -17.63 14.88
C TYR A 90 -5.59 -17.03 14.63
N ARG A 91 -5.72 -15.70 14.59
CA ARG A 91 -6.98 -14.99 14.30
C ARG A 91 -7.21 -14.75 12.82
N VAL A 92 -6.24 -15.05 11.98
CA VAL A 92 -6.38 -14.89 10.53
C VAL A 92 -7.37 -15.93 10.01
N VAL A 93 -8.38 -15.44 9.26
CA VAL A 93 -9.48 -16.26 8.73
C VAL A 93 -9.46 -16.35 7.22
N ASP A 94 -9.08 -15.27 6.51
CA ASP A 94 -9.11 -15.27 5.05
C ASP A 94 -8.04 -14.37 4.45
N TYR A 95 -7.81 -14.53 3.14
CA TYR A 95 -6.86 -13.79 2.35
C TYR A 95 -7.50 -13.35 1.04
N ALA A 96 -7.31 -12.10 0.68
CA ALA A 96 -7.68 -11.60 -0.64
C ALA A 96 -6.47 -11.01 -1.36
N GLU A 97 -6.48 -11.11 -2.67
CA GLU A 97 -5.48 -10.50 -3.53
C GLU A 97 -6.16 -9.50 -4.45
N THR A 98 -5.71 -8.26 -4.42
CA THR A 98 -6.25 -7.20 -5.26
C THR A 98 -5.16 -6.55 -6.08
N GLN A 99 -5.53 -6.06 -7.26
CA GLN A 99 -4.62 -5.39 -8.15
C GLN A 99 -5.37 -4.26 -8.87
N THR A 100 -4.97 -3.02 -8.62
CA THR A 100 -5.51 -1.87 -9.38
C THR A 100 -4.94 -1.86 -10.81
N PHE A 101 -5.56 -1.07 -11.70
CA PHE A 101 -5.06 -0.92 -13.08
C PHE A 101 -3.60 -0.45 -13.11
N THR A 102 -3.25 0.53 -12.29
CA THR A 102 -1.87 1.03 -12.21
C THR A 102 -0.91 -0.02 -11.64
N GLN A 103 -1.33 -0.78 -10.64
CA GLN A 103 -0.54 -1.89 -10.11
C GLN A 103 -0.35 -3.01 -11.14
N LEU A 104 -1.35 -3.26 -11.98
CA LEU A 104 -1.24 -4.22 -13.08
C LEU A 104 -0.14 -3.80 -14.07
N LEU A 105 -0.09 -2.53 -14.45
CA LEU A 105 0.92 -1.97 -15.34
C LEU A 105 2.34 -2.15 -14.78
N PHE A 106 2.53 -1.95 -13.49
CA PHE A 106 3.84 -2.09 -12.82
C PHE A 106 4.12 -3.49 -12.25
N SER A 107 3.24 -4.48 -12.52
CA SER A 107 3.38 -5.87 -12.06
C SER A 107 3.58 -6.00 -10.54
N VAL A 108 2.81 -5.22 -9.79
CA VAL A 108 2.69 -5.31 -8.32
C VAL A 108 1.25 -5.59 -7.92
N LYS A 109 1.05 -6.07 -6.70
CA LYS A 109 -0.26 -6.43 -6.15
C LYS A 109 -0.35 -6.06 -4.67
N THR A 110 -1.56 -6.09 -4.15
CA THR A 110 -1.87 -5.93 -2.72
C THR A 110 -2.48 -7.23 -2.20
N VAL A 111 -1.96 -7.72 -1.09
CA VAL A 111 -2.54 -8.84 -0.34
C VAL A 111 -3.25 -8.27 0.88
N ILE A 112 -4.50 -8.66 1.06
CA ILE A 112 -5.32 -8.29 2.21
C ILE A 112 -5.45 -9.53 3.10
N ILE A 113 -5.11 -9.38 4.37
CA ILE A 113 -5.25 -10.40 5.40
C ILE A 113 -6.45 -10.02 6.24
N MET A 114 -7.43 -10.91 6.34
CA MET A 114 -8.63 -10.73 7.14
C MET A 114 -8.51 -11.48 8.45
N SER A 115 -8.93 -10.86 9.53
CA SER A 115 -8.80 -11.37 10.90
C SER A 115 -10.08 -11.17 11.69
N THR A 116 -10.29 -11.99 12.71
CA THR A 116 -11.35 -11.80 13.71
C THR A 116 -10.97 -10.79 14.80
N ASP A 117 -9.87 -10.08 14.65
CA ASP A 117 -9.48 -9.07 15.62
C ASP A 117 -10.43 -7.86 15.56
N LYS A 118 -10.84 -7.35 16.73
CA LYS A 118 -11.79 -6.23 16.82
C LYS A 118 -11.15 -4.88 16.48
N SER A 119 -9.86 -4.72 16.73
CA SER A 119 -9.13 -3.46 16.51
C SER A 119 -8.61 -3.34 15.07
N ASP A 120 -8.16 -4.44 14.48
CA ASP A 120 -7.60 -4.49 13.13
C ASP A 120 -8.16 -5.73 12.40
N SER A 121 -9.38 -5.60 11.86
CA SER A 121 -10.05 -6.68 11.12
C SER A 121 -9.37 -6.98 9.78
N GLU A 122 -8.63 -6.03 9.21
CA GLU A 122 -7.97 -6.17 7.92
C GLU A 122 -6.57 -5.54 7.94
N MET A 123 -5.60 -6.22 7.35
CA MET A 123 -4.26 -5.69 7.12
C MET A 123 -3.88 -5.82 5.64
N ALA A 124 -3.73 -4.68 4.96
CA ALA A 124 -3.27 -4.66 3.59
C ALA A 124 -1.73 -4.62 3.52
N ILE A 125 -1.15 -5.53 2.74
CA ILE A 125 0.26 -5.60 2.37
C ILE A 125 0.36 -5.25 0.89
N TRP A 126 0.74 -4.03 0.56
CA TRP A 126 0.80 -3.52 -0.79
C TRP A 126 2.23 -3.48 -1.36
N GLY A 127 2.34 -3.32 -2.68
CA GLY A 127 3.64 -3.28 -3.36
C GLY A 127 4.36 -4.62 -3.43
N ILE A 128 3.63 -5.73 -3.41
CA ILE A 128 4.18 -7.07 -3.56
C ILE A 128 4.37 -7.35 -5.07
N PRO A 129 5.54 -7.80 -5.52
CA PRO A 129 5.71 -8.24 -6.90
C PRO A 129 4.72 -9.36 -7.26
N LYS A 130 4.09 -9.27 -8.45
CA LYS A 130 3.06 -10.23 -8.90
C LYS A 130 3.52 -11.70 -8.80
N LYS A 131 4.80 -11.97 -9.09
CA LYS A 131 5.38 -13.32 -9.06
C LYS A 131 5.60 -13.88 -7.64
N ASN A 132 5.51 -13.04 -6.61
CA ASN A 132 5.80 -13.47 -5.23
C ASN A 132 4.52 -14.01 -4.57
N ASP A 133 4.54 -15.28 -4.20
CA ASP A 133 3.45 -15.93 -3.47
C ASP A 133 3.60 -15.73 -1.96
N VAL A 134 3.30 -14.50 -1.52
CA VAL A 134 3.35 -14.13 -0.10
C VAL A 134 2.21 -14.81 0.66
N ILE A 135 1.06 -15.05 0.01
CA ILE A 135 -0.08 -15.71 0.67
C ILE A 135 0.29 -17.11 1.13
N ALA A 136 0.91 -17.92 0.27
CA ALA A 136 1.33 -19.26 0.67
C ALA A 136 2.31 -19.24 1.85
N GLN A 137 3.24 -18.29 1.86
CA GLN A 137 4.20 -18.14 2.96
C GLN A 137 3.53 -17.74 4.28
N ILE A 138 2.54 -16.82 4.22
CA ILE A 138 1.77 -16.39 5.40
C ILE A 138 0.89 -17.55 5.88
N ARG A 139 0.17 -18.24 4.96
CA ARG A 139 -0.70 -19.37 5.27
C ARG A 139 0.07 -20.46 6.03
N ASN A 140 1.24 -20.84 5.56
CA ASN A 140 2.06 -21.85 6.25
C ASN A 140 2.39 -21.43 7.69
N LYS A 141 2.67 -20.15 7.94
CA LYS A 141 2.93 -19.65 9.30
C LYS A 141 1.67 -19.63 10.16
N VAL A 142 0.54 -19.25 9.58
CA VAL A 142 -0.76 -19.28 10.26
C VAL A 142 -1.13 -20.70 10.68
N GLU A 143 -1.00 -21.66 9.76
CA GLU A 143 -1.28 -23.08 10.05
C GLU A 143 -0.35 -23.63 11.14
N GLN A 144 0.94 -23.29 11.07
CA GLN A 144 1.87 -23.68 12.11
C GLN A 144 1.49 -23.09 13.47
N CYS A 145 1.16 -21.80 13.53
CA CYS A 145 0.73 -21.14 14.76
C CYS A 145 -0.56 -21.74 15.33
N LYS A 146 -1.56 -22.04 14.47
CA LYS A 146 -2.81 -22.70 14.87
C LYS A 146 -2.54 -24.09 15.45
N LYS A 147 -1.66 -24.88 14.81
CA LYS A 147 -1.26 -26.22 15.31
C LYS A 147 -0.55 -26.15 16.66
N GLU A 148 0.39 -25.25 16.85
CA GLU A 148 1.12 -25.05 18.10
C GLU A 148 0.18 -24.63 19.26
N LYS A 149 -0.82 -23.78 18.97
CA LYS A 149 -1.84 -23.36 19.94
C LYS A 149 -3.01 -24.35 20.09
N ARG A 150 -3.00 -25.48 19.39
CA ARG A 150 -4.06 -26.50 19.37
C ARG A 150 -5.44 -25.93 18.99
N ILE A 151 -5.48 -24.93 18.14
CA ILE A 151 -6.70 -24.30 17.63
C ILE A 151 -7.09 -25.07 16.36
N TYR A 152 -8.16 -25.86 16.43
CA TYR A 152 -8.72 -26.58 15.28
C TYR A 152 -10.00 -25.87 14.81
N GLU A 153 -10.09 -25.56 13.54
CA GLU A 153 -11.35 -25.10 12.94
C GLU A 153 -12.28 -26.30 12.82
N ILE A 154 -13.37 -26.28 13.58
CA ILE A 154 -14.46 -27.27 13.41
C ILE A 154 -15.25 -26.79 12.19
N THR A 155 -14.94 -27.33 11.02
CA THR A 155 -15.73 -27.10 9.82
C THR A 155 -17.00 -27.96 9.96
N ASN A 156 -18.11 -27.37 10.42
CA ASN A 156 -19.41 -27.96 10.27
C ASN A 156 -19.75 -28.01 8.77
N ARG A 157 -19.70 -29.20 8.20
CA ARG A 157 -20.28 -29.52 6.90
C ARG A 157 -21.80 -29.64 7.02
#